data_294f7f4916b35c8cf7ae116ebdb86cd1
#
_entry.id   294f7f4916b35c8cf7ae116ebdb86cd1
#
_cell.length_a   1.000
_cell.length_b   1.000
_cell.length_c   1.000
_cell.angle_alpha   90.00
_cell.angle_beta   90.00
_cell.angle_gamma   90.00
#
_symmetry.space_group_name_H-M   'P 1'
#
loop_
_entity.id
_entity.type
_entity.pdbx_description
1 polymer ?
#
loop_
_entity_poly.entity_id
_entity_poly.type
_entity_poly.pdbx_seq_one_letter_code
_entity_poly.pdbx_strand_id
1 'polypeptide(L)'
;MFDGIPSKDALNLKEAHWQRLSTSVYENKPLKKTQDIAKALKEINADIIMLCEVGGLESLNNFNLLFMDEAYSPCLIEGNSERNIDVGFLIRKGLPFYFDLQSNKHRLINYLYPHERESLTHGYPVKGGKITTSHKFSRDVVELKLFKTDRDKPFMIILLTHLKSRLDPERIDPNGFERRQAELRTLIEIYQELEKTHPQVPVMVAGDFNGNASITGTDEEFKDLYTLTSLRDVLEVAQLEAEQRATFYQVRNSSRADGRQIDFVFIPPLLHPYLKPASAYVHRYKDEFGMAHDIPRNMDAKLSLPSDHYPLVFEIEKLPLK
;
A
#
# COMPACT_ATOMS: atom_id res chain seq x y z
N MET A 1 -9.65 -7.12 -14.58
CA MET A 1 -8.89 -6.97 -15.83
C MET A 1 -9.55 -7.73 -16.97
N PHE A 2 -9.86 -9.01 -16.90
CA PHE A 2 -10.53 -9.77 -17.94
C PHE A 2 -11.60 -10.72 -17.35
N ASP A 3 -12.68 -10.99 -18.09
CA ASP A 3 -13.54 -12.12 -17.81
C ASP A 3 -12.92 -13.40 -18.39
N GLY A 4 -12.47 -14.31 -17.52
CA GLY A 4 -11.82 -15.55 -17.89
C GLY A 4 -10.29 -15.48 -17.93
N ILE A 5 -9.66 -16.59 -18.33
CA ILE A 5 -8.20 -16.69 -18.40
C ILE A 5 -7.70 -15.89 -19.60
N PRO A 6 -6.90 -14.83 -19.39
CA PRO A 6 -6.42 -14.00 -20.49
C PRO A 6 -5.42 -14.79 -21.34
N SER A 7 -5.56 -14.68 -22.64
CA SER A 7 -4.55 -15.14 -23.59
C SER A 7 -3.41 -14.15 -23.70
N LYS A 8 -2.19 -14.63 -23.94
CA LYS A 8 -1.04 -13.75 -24.27
C LYS A 8 -1.28 -12.90 -25.53
N ASP A 9 -2.25 -13.28 -26.36
CA ASP A 9 -2.70 -12.47 -27.50
C ASP A 9 -3.25 -11.11 -27.09
N ALA A 10 -3.73 -10.97 -25.86
CA ALA A 10 -4.15 -9.68 -25.30
C ALA A 10 -3.03 -8.63 -25.30
N LEU A 11 -1.76 -9.05 -25.25
CA LEU A 11 -0.60 -8.16 -25.29
C LEU A 11 -0.37 -7.55 -26.68
N ASN A 12 -1.00 -8.09 -27.73
CA ASN A 12 -0.91 -7.60 -29.11
C ASN A 12 -2.08 -6.67 -29.47
N LEU A 13 -2.99 -6.41 -28.54
CA LEU A 13 -4.12 -5.53 -28.78
C LEU A 13 -3.67 -4.07 -28.92
N LYS A 14 -4.46 -3.30 -29.69
CA LYS A 14 -4.32 -1.84 -29.69
C LYS A 14 -4.69 -1.31 -28.32
N GLU A 15 -4.01 -0.24 -27.87
CA GLU A 15 -4.19 0.38 -26.56
C GLU A 15 -5.68 0.59 -26.18
N ALA A 16 -6.49 1.15 -27.09
CA ALA A 16 -7.90 1.38 -26.85
C ALA A 16 -8.72 0.09 -26.62
N HIS A 17 -8.30 -1.05 -27.21
CA HIS A 17 -8.95 -2.34 -26.94
C HIS A 17 -8.48 -2.92 -25.61
N TRP A 18 -7.19 -2.82 -25.30
CA TRP A 18 -6.64 -3.22 -24.01
C TRP A 18 -7.35 -2.52 -22.85
N GLN A 19 -7.49 -1.20 -22.92
CA GLN A 19 -8.12 -0.41 -21.85
C GLN A 19 -9.58 -0.83 -21.60
N ARG A 20 -10.32 -1.23 -22.65
CA ARG A 20 -11.73 -1.68 -22.56
C ARG A 20 -11.91 -3.10 -22.04
N LEU A 21 -10.85 -3.89 -21.93
CA LEU A 21 -10.93 -5.26 -21.40
C LEU A 21 -11.14 -5.31 -19.88
N SER A 22 -11.21 -4.17 -19.22
CA SER A 22 -11.44 -4.12 -17.78
C SER A 22 -12.82 -4.66 -17.41
N THR A 23 -12.87 -5.52 -16.40
CA THR A 23 -14.12 -5.93 -15.74
C THR A 23 -14.52 -4.93 -14.65
N SER A 24 -13.65 -3.98 -14.34
CA SER A 24 -13.89 -2.89 -13.39
C SER A 24 -14.68 -1.75 -14.05
N VAL A 25 -15.31 -0.90 -13.22
CA VAL A 25 -15.95 0.36 -13.63
C VAL A 25 -14.94 1.32 -14.28
N TYR A 26 -13.65 1.10 -14.02
CA TYR A 26 -12.54 1.90 -14.57
C TYR A 26 -11.81 1.14 -15.68
N GLU A 27 -11.33 1.89 -16.66
CA GLU A 27 -10.48 1.34 -17.72
C GLU A 27 -9.17 0.78 -17.13
N ASN A 28 -8.61 -0.23 -17.81
CA ASN A 28 -7.28 -0.71 -17.46
C ASN A 28 -6.24 0.40 -17.58
N LYS A 29 -5.24 0.38 -16.70
CA LYS A 29 -4.02 1.18 -16.88
C LYS A 29 -3.45 0.91 -18.29
N PRO A 30 -2.91 1.92 -18.99
CA PRO A 30 -2.31 1.73 -20.29
C PRO A 30 -1.35 0.54 -20.34
N LEU A 31 -1.42 -0.25 -21.43
CA LEU A 31 -0.63 -1.47 -21.59
C LEU A 31 0.87 -1.22 -21.38
N LYS A 32 1.38 -0.15 -22.03
CA LYS A 32 2.79 0.26 -21.88
C LYS A 32 3.16 0.51 -20.42
N LYS A 33 2.33 1.23 -19.66
CA LYS A 33 2.58 1.48 -18.24
C LYS A 33 2.56 0.20 -17.41
N THR A 34 1.64 -0.71 -17.70
CA THR A 34 1.56 -2.02 -17.04
C THR A 34 2.83 -2.85 -17.29
N GLN A 35 3.33 -2.82 -18.54
CA GLN A 35 4.59 -3.46 -18.92
C GLN A 35 5.80 -2.84 -18.20
N ASP A 36 5.84 -1.52 -18.12
CA ASP A 36 6.94 -0.80 -17.46
C ASP A 36 6.94 -1.01 -15.94
N ILE A 37 5.76 -1.12 -15.30
CA ILE A 37 5.65 -1.54 -13.90
C ILE A 37 6.19 -2.96 -13.73
N ALA A 38 5.78 -3.90 -14.56
CA ALA A 38 6.26 -5.28 -14.50
C ALA A 38 7.77 -5.37 -14.71
N LYS A 39 8.34 -4.59 -15.64
CA LYS A 39 9.79 -4.47 -15.85
C LYS A 39 10.49 -4.01 -14.57
N ALA A 40 10.00 -2.96 -13.92
CA ALA A 40 10.56 -2.47 -12.68
C ALA A 40 10.47 -3.51 -11.55
N LEU A 41 9.33 -4.20 -11.39
CA LEU A 41 9.15 -5.24 -10.37
C LEU A 41 10.05 -6.47 -10.63
N LYS A 42 10.25 -6.85 -11.89
CA LYS A 42 11.20 -7.91 -12.27
C LYS A 42 12.65 -7.51 -12.00
N GLU A 43 13.00 -6.25 -12.22
CA GLU A 43 14.34 -5.71 -11.91
C GLU A 43 14.60 -5.71 -10.40
N ILE A 44 13.64 -5.26 -9.60
CA ILE A 44 13.70 -5.31 -8.14
C ILE A 44 13.80 -6.75 -7.64
N ASN A 45 13.06 -7.66 -8.25
CA ASN A 45 13.13 -9.10 -7.99
C ASN A 45 12.87 -9.47 -6.51
N ALA A 46 11.92 -8.79 -5.85
CA ALA A 46 11.60 -9.02 -4.45
C ALA A 46 10.90 -10.36 -4.19
N ASP A 47 11.05 -10.92 -3.00
CA ASP A 47 10.36 -12.14 -2.56
C ASP A 47 8.90 -11.89 -2.22
N ILE A 48 8.60 -10.72 -1.64
CA ILE A 48 7.25 -10.27 -1.32
C ILE A 48 7.08 -8.86 -1.89
N ILE A 49 6.06 -8.67 -2.72
CA ILE A 49 5.69 -7.35 -3.25
C ILE A 49 4.37 -6.95 -2.60
N MET A 50 4.36 -5.82 -1.90
CA MET A 50 3.21 -5.21 -1.27
C MET A 50 2.64 -4.15 -2.21
N LEU A 51 1.35 -4.23 -2.52
CA LEU A 51 0.71 -3.40 -3.54
C LEU A 51 -0.49 -2.66 -2.97
N CYS A 52 -0.59 -1.38 -3.32
CA CYS A 52 -1.80 -0.57 -3.15
C CYS A 52 -2.48 -0.32 -4.50
N GLU A 53 -3.77 0.04 -4.48
CA GLU A 53 -4.57 0.35 -5.68
C GLU A 53 -4.69 -0.81 -6.68
N VAL A 54 -4.84 -2.02 -6.16
CA VAL A 54 -5.09 -3.22 -6.97
C VAL A 54 -6.59 -3.37 -7.24
N GLY A 55 -6.97 -3.59 -8.47
CA GLY A 55 -8.37 -3.76 -8.91
C GLY A 55 -8.92 -5.18 -8.67
N GLY A 56 -8.71 -5.75 -7.47
CA GLY A 56 -9.19 -7.06 -7.07
C GLY A 56 -8.24 -8.23 -7.41
N LEU A 57 -8.57 -9.42 -6.88
CA LEU A 57 -7.73 -10.62 -7.01
C LEU A 57 -7.56 -11.08 -8.45
N GLU A 58 -8.61 -10.97 -9.26
CA GLU A 58 -8.55 -11.36 -10.67
C GLU A 58 -7.57 -10.49 -11.46
N SER A 59 -7.60 -9.16 -11.23
CA SER A 59 -6.62 -8.24 -11.83
C SER A 59 -5.18 -8.61 -11.46
N LEU A 60 -4.97 -9.00 -10.20
CA LEU A 60 -3.65 -9.39 -9.72
C LEU A 60 -3.19 -10.73 -10.31
N ASN A 61 -4.09 -11.70 -10.43
CA ASN A 61 -3.83 -12.97 -11.12
C ASN A 61 -3.43 -12.75 -12.58
N ASN A 62 -4.20 -11.91 -13.28
CA ASN A 62 -3.94 -11.59 -14.69
C ASN A 62 -2.61 -10.85 -14.88
N PHE A 63 -2.28 -9.93 -13.98
CA PHE A 63 -0.98 -9.25 -13.98
C PHE A 63 0.17 -10.25 -13.79
N ASN A 64 0.06 -11.17 -12.82
CA ASN A 64 1.07 -12.20 -12.60
C ASN A 64 1.23 -13.12 -13.81
N LEU A 65 0.12 -13.57 -14.42
CA LEU A 65 0.12 -14.46 -15.58
C LEU A 65 0.73 -13.80 -16.81
N LEU A 66 0.29 -12.57 -17.13
CA LEU A 66 0.68 -11.89 -18.37
C LEU A 66 2.06 -11.24 -18.32
N PHE A 67 2.46 -10.72 -17.15
CA PHE A 67 3.60 -9.83 -17.06
C PHE A 67 4.70 -10.29 -16.09
N MET A 68 4.39 -11.19 -15.13
CA MET A 68 5.35 -11.62 -14.10
C MET A 68 5.77 -13.09 -14.26
N ASP A 69 5.55 -13.67 -15.44
CA ASP A 69 5.94 -15.05 -15.80
C ASP A 69 5.40 -16.10 -14.81
N GLU A 70 4.26 -15.84 -14.19
CA GLU A 70 3.66 -16.67 -13.14
C GLU A 70 4.60 -16.96 -11.94
N ALA A 71 5.63 -16.14 -11.75
CA ALA A 71 6.65 -16.37 -10.73
C ALA A 71 6.13 -16.16 -9.29
N TYR A 72 4.94 -15.60 -9.13
CA TYR A 72 4.37 -15.25 -7.83
C TYR A 72 3.05 -15.96 -7.56
N SER A 73 2.68 -16.01 -6.29
CA SER A 73 1.33 -16.34 -5.81
C SER A 73 0.61 -15.04 -5.48
N PRO A 74 -0.38 -14.62 -6.28
CA PRO A 74 -1.19 -13.44 -6.00
C PRO A 74 -2.10 -13.67 -4.79
N CYS A 75 -2.15 -12.71 -3.86
CA CYS A 75 -2.90 -12.80 -2.63
C CYS A 75 -3.59 -11.47 -2.35
N LEU A 76 -4.91 -11.49 -2.27
CA LEU A 76 -5.73 -10.31 -2.01
C LEU A 76 -7.07 -10.72 -1.42
N ILE A 77 -7.54 -9.96 -0.43
CA ILE A 77 -8.90 -10.01 0.07
C ILE A 77 -9.53 -8.66 -0.28
N GLU A 78 -10.65 -8.66 -1.00
CA GLU A 78 -11.35 -7.43 -1.37
C GLU A 78 -11.79 -6.65 -0.13
N GLY A 79 -11.43 -5.39 -0.09
CA GLY A 79 -11.66 -4.47 1.02
C GLY A 79 -12.99 -3.72 0.95
N ASN A 80 -13.02 -2.52 1.53
CA ASN A 80 -14.21 -1.66 1.58
C ASN A 80 -14.22 -0.56 0.50
N SER A 81 -13.28 -0.57 -0.43
CA SER A 81 -13.17 0.50 -1.41
C SER A 81 -14.31 0.46 -2.41
N GLU A 82 -15.13 1.49 -2.45
CA GLU A 82 -16.16 1.69 -3.48
C GLU A 82 -15.56 1.86 -4.89
N ARG A 83 -14.27 2.13 -4.98
CA ARG A 83 -13.52 2.30 -6.22
C ARG A 83 -12.81 1.02 -6.65
N ASN A 84 -13.01 -0.11 -5.97
CA ASN A 84 -12.29 -1.36 -6.21
C ASN A 84 -10.77 -1.15 -6.28
N ILE A 85 -10.22 -0.40 -5.33
CA ILE A 85 -8.78 -0.20 -5.14
C ILE A 85 -8.37 -0.82 -3.81
N ASP A 86 -7.92 -2.05 -3.88
CA ASP A 86 -7.57 -2.86 -2.73
C ASP A 86 -6.06 -2.89 -2.48
N VAL A 87 -5.68 -3.47 -1.36
CA VAL A 87 -4.29 -3.81 -1.05
C VAL A 87 -4.09 -5.32 -1.26
N GLY A 88 -2.91 -5.69 -1.76
CA GLY A 88 -2.62 -7.10 -2.06
C GLY A 88 -1.14 -7.40 -2.10
N PHE A 89 -0.83 -8.67 -2.24
CA PHE A 89 0.54 -9.18 -2.26
C PHE A 89 0.79 -10.04 -3.49
N LEU A 90 2.03 -9.97 -3.98
CA LEU A 90 2.61 -10.99 -4.83
C LEU A 90 3.74 -11.66 -4.03
N ILE A 91 3.58 -12.94 -3.72
CA ILE A 91 4.54 -13.73 -2.94
C ILE A 91 5.24 -14.68 -3.89
N ARG A 92 6.57 -14.62 -3.97
CA ARG A 92 7.36 -15.46 -4.86
C ARG A 92 7.10 -16.94 -4.59
N LYS A 93 6.90 -17.73 -5.63
CA LYS A 93 6.73 -19.18 -5.52
C LYS A 93 8.04 -19.86 -5.12
N GLY A 94 7.94 -20.96 -4.38
CA GLY A 94 9.09 -21.78 -3.99
C GLY A 94 9.87 -21.25 -2.78
N LEU A 95 9.39 -20.21 -2.09
CA LEU A 95 9.98 -19.79 -0.83
C LEU A 95 9.73 -20.83 0.28
N PRO A 96 10.68 -20.96 1.24
CA PRO A 96 10.62 -22.00 2.27
C PRO A 96 9.69 -21.64 3.44
N PHE A 97 8.54 -21.06 3.14
CA PHE A 97 7.52 -20.72 4.15
C PHE A 97 6.10 -20.80 3.58
N TYR A 98 5.15 -20.94 4.46
CA TYR A 98 3.71 -20.83 4.17
C TYR A 98 3.21 -19.43 4.57
N PHE A 99 2.06 -19.06 4.07
CA PHE A 99 1.44 -17.79 4.43
C PHE A 99 -0.08 -17.91 4.54
N ASP A 100 -0.67 -16.99 5.29
CA ASP A 100 -2.10 -16.83 5.43
C ASP A 100 -2.46 -15.35 5.44
N LEU A 101 -3.66 -15.01 4.96
CA LEU A 101 -4.18 -13.65 4.93
C LEU A 101 -5.40 -13.52 5.82
N GLN A 102 -5.45 -12.40 6.55
CA GLN A 102 -6.61 -12.00 7.33
C GLN A 102 -6.97 -10.55 7.04
N SER A 103 -8.26 -10.27 6.87
CA SER A 103 -8.79 -8.92 6.60
C SER A 103 -9.35 -8.30 7.87
N ASN A 104 -9.12 -7.01 8.07
CA ASN A 104 -9.72 -6.18 9.10
C ASN A 104 -10.84 -5.26 8.57
N LYS A 105 -11.34 -5.49 7.35
CA LYS A 105 -12.33 -4.63 6.68
C LYS A 105 -13.64 -4.43 7.45
N HIS A 106 -13.97 -5.33 8.37
CA HIS A 106 -15.17 -5.21 9.19
C HIS A 106 -14.95 -4.47 10.50
N ARG A 107 -13.71 -4.16 10.86
CA ARG A 107 -13.36 -3.44 12.08
C ARG A 107 -13.85 -1.99 12.01
N LEU A 108 -14.50 -1.57 13.10
CA LEU A 108 -14.95 -0.18 13.28
C LEU A 108 -13.75 0.68 13.67
N ILE A 109 -13.67 1.89 13.11
CA ILE A 109 -12.57 2.83 13.38
C ILE A 109 -12.91 3.89 14.42
N ASN A 110 -14.03 3.72 15.14
CA ASN A 110 -14.53 4.65 16.17
C ASN A 110 -14.63 6.11 15.67
N TYR A 111 -15.08 6.29 14.43
CA TYR A 111 -15.16 7.57 13.76
C TYR A 111 -16.51 7.79 13.08
N LEU A 112 -17.02 9.01 13.23
CA LEU A 112 -18.15 9.56 12.48
C LEU A 112 -17.79 10.98 12.03
N TYR A 113 -18.24 11.36 10.86
CA TYR A 113 -18.11 12.75 10.39
C TYR A 113 -18.87 13.73 11.30
N PRO A 114 -18.48 15.00 11.38
CA PRO A 114 -19.13 15.98 12.27
C PRO A 114 -20.66 16.04 12.09
N HIS A 115 -21.13 16.10 10.86
CA HIS A 115 -22.58 16.15 10.56
C HIS A 115 -23.33 14.87 10.96
N GLU A 116 -22.68 13.71 10.93
CA GLU A 116 -23.25 12.44 11.38
C GLU A 116 -23.37 12.42 12.91
N ARG A 117 -22.36 12.91 13.63
CA ARG A 117 -22.39 13.06 15.08
C ARG A 117 -23.53 13.99 15.53
N GLU A 118 -23.70 15.13 14.85
CA GLU A 118 -24.80 16.07 15.11
C GLU A 118 -26.16 15.41 14.86
N SER A 119 -26.32 14.69 13.76
CA SER A 119 -27.56 13.98 13.43
C SER A 119 -27.92 12.93 14.48
N LEU A 120 -26.94 12.18 14.99
CA LEU A 120 -27.17 11.21 16.06
C LEU A 120 -27.58 11.89 17.37
N THR A 121 -26.96 13.02 17.71
CA THR A 121 -27.25 13.75 18.95
C THR A 121 -28.65 14.37 18.93
N HIS A 122 -29.12 14.84 17.79
CA HIS A 122 -30.40 15.56 17.66
C HIS A 122 -31.52 14.70 17.07
N GLY A 123 -31.26 13.43 16.73
CA GLY A 123 -32.26 12.51 16.16
C GLY A 123 -32.69 12.85 14.72
N TYR A 124 -31.88 13.63 13.99
CA TYR A 124 -32.16 13.93 12.59
C TYR A 124 -31.79 12.74 11.69
N PRO A 125 -32.57 12.49 10.62
CA PRO A 125 -32.23 11.44 9.67
C PRO A 125 -30.91 11.78 8.94
N VAL A 126 -29.94 10.85 8.96
CA VAL A 126 -28.71 10.98 8.17
C VAL A 126 -29.06 10.79 6.69
N LYS A 127 -28.51 11.64 5.81
CA LYS A 127 -28.65 11.51 4.38
C LYS A 127 -28.08 10.13 3.96
N GLY A 128 -28.94 9.19 3.52
CA GLY A 128 -28.53 7.82 3.18
C GLY A 128 -29.13 6.70 4.04
N GLY A 129 -29.92 7.01 5.06
CA GLY A 129 -30.90 6.09 5.67
C GLY A 129 -30.40 5.09 6.69
N LYS A 130 -29.12 4.95 7.01
CA LYS A 130 -28.64 4.13 8.13
C LYS A 130 -27.77 4.98 9.06
N ILE A 131 -28.19 5.10 10.31
CA ILE A 131 -27.35 5.59 11.40
C ILE A 131 -26.32 4.50 11.66
N THR A 132 -25.05 4.74 11.26
CA THR A 132 -23.92 3.88 11.64
C THR A 132 -23.36 4.38 12.97
N THR A 133 -22.99 3.47 13.83
CA THR A 133 -22.30 3.80 15.10
C THR A 133 -20.85 4.18 14.88
N SER A 134 -20.28 3.84 13.74
CA SER A 134 -18.92 4.15 13.30
C SER A 134 -18.70 3.78 11.84
N HIS A 135 -17.77 4.45 11.21
CA HIS A 135 -17.19 3.98 9.93
C HIS A 135 -16.24 2.80 10.13
N LYS A 136 -15.91 2.16 9.02
CA LYS A 136 -14.86 1.16 8.87
C LYS A 136 -13.70 1.78 8.09
N PHE A 137 -12.59 1.06 7.96
CA PHE A 137 -11.51 1.45 7.04
C PHE A 137 -12.06 1.78 5.65
N SER A 138 -11.51 2.81 5.02
CA SER A 138 -11.90 3.20 3.65
C SER A 138 -11.47 2.17 2.60
N ARG A 139 -10.47 1.36 2.93
CA ARG A 139 -10.00 0.18 2.18
C ARG A 139 -9.97 -1.01 3.13
N ASP A 140 -8.77 -1.40 3.58
CA ASP A 140 -8.57 -2.47 4.55
C ASP A 140 -7.23 -2.28 5.27
N VAL A 141 -7.04 -3.06 6.32
CA VAL A 141 -5.75 -3.45 6.88
C VAL A 141 -5.66 -4.96 6.73
N VAL A 142 -4.82 -5.44 5.82
CA VAL A 142 -4.64 -6.86 5.56
C VAL A 142 -3.43 -7.38 6.31
N GLU A 143 -3.62 -8.43 7.10
CA GLU A 143 -2.56 -9.14 7.79
C GLU A 143 -2.04 -10.28 6.90
N LEU A 144 -0.76 -10.25 6.57
CA LEU A 144 -0.05 -11.37 5.99
C LEU A 144 0.77 -12.03 7.10
N LYS A 145 0.44 -13.27 7.45
CA LYS A 145 1.17 -14.08 8.42
C LYS A 145 2.07 -15.10 7.70
N LEU A 146 3.35 -15.13 8.04
CA LEU A 146 4.34 -16.03 7.44
C LEU A 146 4.73 -17.14 8.43
N PHE A 147 4.69 -18.40 7.98
CA PHE A 147 4.92 -19.59 8.82
C PHE A 147 6.00 -20.47 8.20
N LYS A 148 6.88 -21.02 9.01
CA LYS A 148 7.90 -21.98 8.54
C LYS A 148 7.35 -23.41 8.43
N THR A 149 6.95 -23.97 9.55
CA THR A 149 6.47 -25.37 9.66
C THR A 149 5.16 -25.47 10.43
N ASP A 150 5.06 -24.73 11.52
CA ASP A 150 3.90 -24.71 12.40
C ASP A 150 2.98 -23.54 11.99
N ARG A 151 1.79 -23.87 11.51
CA ARG A 151 0.82 -22.85 11.06
C ARG A 151 0.18 -22.04 12.18
N ASP A 152 0.39 -22.45 13.43
CA ASP A 152 -0.08 -21.71 14.60
C ASP A 152 0.95 -20.69 15.09
N LYS A 153 2.19 -20.75 14.58
CA LYS A 153 3.29 -19.90 15.01
C LYS A 153 3.92 -19.13 13.83
N PRO A 154 3.41 -17.96 13.52
CA PRO A 154 4.04 -17.13 12.50
C PRO A 154 5.44 -16.70 12.96
N PHE A 155 6.38 -16.59 12.02
CA PHE A 155 7.70 -16.01 12.29
C PHE A 155 7.77 -14.52 11.93
N MET A 156 6.81 -14.02 11.17
CA MET A 156 6.67 -12.61 10.78
C MET A 156 5.21 -12.32 10.45
N ILE A 157 4.76 -11.11 10.77
CA ILE A 157 3.45 -10.59 10.38
C ILE A 157 3.64 -9.24 9.67
N ILE A 158 2.92 -9.03 8.58
CA ILE A 158 2.94 -7.78 7.82
C ILE A 158 1.51 -7.24 7.78
N LEU A 159 1.31 -6.02 8.28
CA LEU A 159 0.08 -5.25 8.12
C LEU A 159 0.23 -4.35 6.89
N LEU A 160 -0.56 -4.59 5.86
CA LEU A 160 -0.59 -3.75 4.67
C LEU A 160 -1.87 -2.92 4.66
N THR A 161 -1.70 -1.61 4.48
CA THR A 161 -2.82 -0.65 4.47
C THR A 161 -2.70 0.36 3.35
N HIS A 162 -3.84 0.99 3.02
CA HIS A 162 -3.90 2.19 2.20
C HIS A 162 -4.87 3.15 2.89
N LEU A 163 -4.34 4.10 3.66
CA LEU A 163 -5.14 5.01 4.47
C LEU A 163 -5.90 6.03 3.61
N LYS A 164 -6.91 6.66 4.20
CA LYS A 164 -7.76 7.66 3.54
C LYS A 164 -6.92 8.74 2.85
N SER A 165 -7.17 8.93 1.57
CA SER A 165 -6.52 9.97 0.77
C SER A 165 -6.88 11.38 1.22
N ARG A 166 -6.07 12.37 0.82
CA ARG A 166 -6.32 13.80 1.08
C ARG A 166 -7.50 14.37 0.27
N LEU A 167 -8.08 13.59 -0.63
CA LEU A 167 -9.23 14.03 -1.42
C LEU A 167 -10.48 14.09 -0.56
N ASP A 168 -11.15 15.23 -0.58
CA ASP A 168 -12.40 15.52 0.11
C ASP A 168 -13.38 16.22 -0.85
N PRO A 169 -13.96 15.49 -1.83
CA PRO A 169 -14.86 16.08 -2.81
C PRO A 169 -16.15 16.61 -2.20
N GLU A 170 -16.56 16.04 -1.07
CA GLU A 170 -17.80 16.43 -0.36
C GLU A 170 -17.58 17.59 0.62
N ARG A 171 -16.34 17.98 0.87
CA ARG A 171 -15.94 19.04 1.81
C ARG A 171 -16.42 18.83 3.24
N ILE A 172 -16.38 17.58 3.71
CA ILE A 172 -16.81 17.16 5.05
C ILE A 172 -15.66 16.83 6.00
N ASP A 173 -14.49 16.52 5.46
CA ASP A 173 -13.25 16.20 6.19
C ASP A 173 -12.06 16.80 5.44
N PRO A 174 -11.70 18.07 5.71
CA PRO A 174 -10.65 18.77 4.98
C PRO A 174 -9.35 17.98 4.94
N ASN A 175 -8.88 17.69 3.73
CA ASN A 175 -7.72 16.84 3.46
C ASN A 175 -7.85 15.38 3.96
N GLY A 176 -9.06 14.89 4.27
CA GLY A 176 -9.28 13.55 4.80
C GLY A 176 -8.61 13.30 6.15
N PHE A 177 -8.37 14.37 6.91
CA PHE A 177 -7.53 14.37 8.11
C PHE A 177 -8.10 13.53 9.23
N GLU A 178 -9.34 13.82 9.65
CA GLU A 178 -9.95 13.17 10.83
C GLU A 178 -10.13 11.67 10.57
N ARG A 179 -10.60 11.31 9.38
CA ARG A 179 -10.79 9.90 9.03
C ARG A 179 -9.46 9.14 8.94
N ARG A 180 -8.44 9.73 8.31
CA ARG A 180 -7.10 9.11 8.24
C ARG A 180 -6.49 8.94 9.62
N GLN A 181 -6.66 9.90 10.53
CA GLN A 181 -6.22 9.78 11.91
C GLN A 181 -6.94 8.63 12.64
N ALA A 182 -8.26 8.48 12.45
CA ALA A 182 -9.02 7.38 13.04
C ALA A 182 -8.61 6.02 12.47
N GLU A 183 -8.37 5.94 11.17
CA GLU A 183 -7.83 4.74 10.51
C GLU A 183 -6.45 4.37 11.07
N LEU A 184 -5.56 5.34 11.25
CA LEU A 184 -4.24 5.11 11.85
C LEU A 184 -4.36 4.61 13.30
N ARG A 185 -5.19 5.23 14.14
CA ARG A 185 -5.38 4.78 15.52
C ARG A 185 -5.84 3.33 15.59
N THR A 186 -6.79 2.97 14.75
CA THR A 186 -7.27 1.58 14.68
C THR A 186 -6.20 0.62 14.15
N LEU A 187 -5.38 1.05 13.18
CA LEU A 187 -4.21 0.30 12.73
C LEU A 187 -3.20 0.06 13.89
N ILE A 188 -2.95 1.09 14.71
CA ILE A 188 -2.08 0.96 15.90
C ILE A 188 -2.68 0.00 16.92
N GLU A 189 -4.00 0.02 17.14
CA GLU A 189 -4.68 -0.96 18.01
C GLU A 189 -4.47 -2.40 17.49
N ILE A 190 -4.66 -2.64 16.20
CA ILE A 190 -4.42 -3.96 15.58
C ILE A 190 -2.95 -4.38 15.78
N TYR A 191 -2.02 -3.46 15.55
CA TYR A 191 -0.59 -3.70 15.76
C TYR A 191 -0.30 -4.12 17.21
N GLN A 192 -0.82 -3.38 18.20
CA GLN A 192 -0.62 -3.67 19.62
C GLN A 192 -1.29 -4.98 20.06
N GLU A 193 -2.45 -5.34 19.51
CA GLU A 193 -3.08 -6.64 19.73
C GLU A 193 -2.20 -7.78 19.23
N LEU A 194 -1.59 -7.62 18.07
CA LEU A 194 -0.67 -8.61 17.50
C LEU A 194 0.64 -8.71 18.28
N GLU A 195 1.24 -7.58 18.70
CA GLU A 195 2.41 -7.59 19.60
C GLU A 195 2.12 -8.32 20.90
N LYS A 196 0.95 -8.11 21.48
CA LYS A 196 0.54 -8.78 22.73
C LYS A 196 0.29 -10.29 22.53
N THR A 197 -0.30 -10.65 21.40
CA THR A 197 -0.61 -12.07 21.09
C THR A 197 0.63 -12.84 20.62
N HIS A 198 1.55 -12.16 19.97
CA HIS A 198 2.78 -12.72 19.38
C HIS A 198 4.03 -11.95 19.82
N PRO A 199 4.39 -11.90 21.11
CA PRO A 199 5.41 -10.98 21.65
C PRO A 199 6.83 -11.18 21.12
N GLN A 200 7.12 -12.32 20.48
CA GLN A 200 8.42 -12.65 19.90
C GLN A 200 8.41 -12.61 18.36
N VAL A 201 7.29 -12.24 17.77
CA VAL A 201 7.11 -12.18 16.32
C VAL A 201 7.18 -10.72 15.86
N PRO A 202 8.07 -10.37 14.95
CA PRO A 202 8.09 -9.03 14.41
C PRO A 202 6.82 -8.76 13.60
N VAL A 203 6.16 -7.65 13.92
CA VAL A 203 5.00 -7.13 13.18
C VAL A 203 5.44 -5.88 12.43
N MET A 204 5.41 -5.90 11.11
CA MET A 204 5.66 -4.74 10.25
C MET A 204 4.35 -4.07 9.86
N VAL A 205 4.42 -2.76 9.63
CA VAL A 205 3.31 -1.98 9.08
C VAL A 205 3.77 -1.32 7.78
N ALA A 206 3.05 -1.54 6.69
CA ALA A 206 3.43 -1.02 5.38
C ALA A 206 2.22 -0.46 4.63
N GLY A 207 2.48 0.43 3.66
CA GLY A 207 1.47 0.90 2.73
C GLY A 207 1.56 2.36 2.35
N ASP A 208 0.53 2.84 1.66
CA ASP A 208 0.33 4.25 1.34
C ASP A 208 -0.41 4.94 2.51
N PHE A 209 0.30 5.79 3.22
CA PHE A 209 -0.23 6.57 4.34
C PHE A 209 -0.92 7.87 3.89
N ASN A 210 -0.80 8.24 2.62
CA ASN A 210 -1.36 9.46 2.05
C ASN A 210 -0.98 10.76 2.80
N GLY A 211 0.14 10.74 3.53
CA GLY A 211 0.65 11.88 4.30
C GLY A 211 2.08 11.63 4.76
N ASN A 212 2.69 12.65 5.36
CA ASN A 212 4.05 12.54 5.88
C ASN A 212 4.06 11.91 7.27
N ALA A 213 4.39 10.63 7.33
CA ALA A 213 4.57 9.90 8.59
C ALA A 213 6.05 9.72 8.98
N SER A 214 7.01 10.45 8.37
CA SER A 214 8.41 10.46 8.80
C SER A 214 8.54 11.06 10.20
N ILE A 215 9.51 10.62 10.98
CA ILE A 215 9.75 11.18 12.33
C ILE A 215 10.09 12.68 12.27
N THR A 216 10.73 13.11 11.19
CA THR A 216 11.04 14.52 10.95
C THR A 216 9.91 15.18 10.18
N GLY A 217 9.21 16.14 10.80
CA GLY A 217 8.12 16.87 10.18
C GLY A 217 6.84 16.07 10.01
N THR A 218 6.62 15.09 10.89
CA THR A 218 5.40 14.25 10.96
C THR A 218 4.14 15.10 10.91
N ASP A 219 3.24 14.80 9.99
CA ASP A 219 1.90 15.39 9.98
C ASP A 219 1.16 15.03 11.29
N GLU A 220 0.28 15.91 11.76
CA GLU A 220 -0.36 15.79 13.09
C GLU A 220 -1.08 14.46 13.29
N GLU A 221 -1.75 13.97 12.26
CA GLU A 221 -2.50 12.72 12.30
C GLU A 221 -1.64 11.47 12.54
N PHE A 222 -0.33 11.54 12.31
CA PHE A 222 0.59 10.39 12.47
C PHE A 222 1.41 10.41 13.77
N LYS A 223 1.27 11.42 14.62
CA LYS A 223 2.04 11.53 15.86
C LYS A 223 1.86 10.34 16.79
N ASP A 224 0.64 9.78 16.82
CA ASP A 224 0.31 8.62 17.66
C ASP A 224 1.16 7.38 17.28
N LEU A 225 1.62 7.27 16.03
CA LEU A 225 2.50 6.18 15.59
C LEU A 225 3.78 6.10 16.44
N TYR A 226 4.42 7.23 16.69
CA TYR A 226 5.68 7.31 17.43
C TYR A 226 5.51 7.37 18.95
N THR A 227 4.35 7.81 19.42
CA THR A 227 4.07 7.89 20.86
C THR A 227 3.52 6.58 21.42
N LEU A 228 2.83 5.80 20.61
CA LEU A 228 2.15 4.56 21.02
C LEU A 228 2.84 3.28 20.53
N THR A 229 3.88 3.38 19.67
CA THR A 229 4.61 2.24 19.15
C THR A 229 6.12 2.46 19.17
N SER A 230 6.88 1.37 19.07
CA SER A 230 8.33 1.40 18.87
C SER A 230 8.74 1.32 17.40
N LEU A 231 7.79 1.35 16.48
CA LEU A 231 8.01 1.24 15.05
C LEU A 231 8.88 2.39 14.51
N ARG A 232 9.75 2.08 13.54
CA ARG A 232 10.56 3.06 12.83
C ARG A 232 10.51 2.80 11.33
N ASP A 233 10.50 3.86 10.53
CA ASP A 233 10.57 3.76 9.08
C ASP A 233 11.87 3.07 8.65
N VAL A 234 11.76 2.08 7.77
CA VAL A 234 12.88 1.29 7.28
C VAL A 234 13.94 2.14 6.59
N LEU A 235 13.55 3.22 5.89
CA LEU A 235 14.48 4.15 5.24
C LEU A 235 15.24 5.00 6.26
N GLU A 236 14.61 5.32 7.40
CA GLU A 236 15.28 6.00 8.52
C GLU A 236 16.25 5.07 9.25
N VAL A 237 15.81 3.83 9.51
CA VAL A 237 16.70 2.81 10.12
C VAL A 237 17.91 2.53 9.23
N ALA A 238 17.71 2.53 7.90
CA ALA A 238 18.79 2.40 6.91
C ALA A 238 19.63 3.68 6.71
N GLN A 239 19.29 4.77 7.41
CA GLN A 239 20.01 6.05 7.37
C GLN A 239 20.02 6.72 5.97
N LEU A 240 18.96 6.53 5.16
CA LEU A 240 18.84 7.29 3.93
C LEU A 240 18.64 8.79 4.23
N GLU A 241 19.24 9.62 3.40
CA GLU A 241 18.99 11.07 3.46
C GLU A 241 17.53 11.39 3.06
N ALA A 242 16.97 12.45 3.62
CA ALA A 242 15.56 12.81 3.43
C ALA A 242 15.18 12.99 1.95
N GLU A 243 16.10 13.55 1.15
CA GLU A 243 15.92 13.77 -0.28
C GLU A 243 15.81 12.48 -1.09
N GLN A 244 16.36 11.38 -0.55
CA GLN A 244 16.36 10.05 -1.20
C GLN A 244 15.11 9.23 -0.86
N ARG A 245 14.30 9.68 0.11
CA ARG A 245 13.12 8.94 0.61
C ARG A 245 11.83 9.25 -0.15
N ALA A 246 11.84 10.18 -1.12
CA ALA A 246 10.63 10.57 -1.82
C ALA A 246 10.05 9.41 -2.64
N THR A 247 8.87 8.95 -2.26
CA THR A 247 8.10 7.93 -2.98
C THR A 247 7.06 8.52 -3.92
N PHE A 248 6.79 9.81 -3.82
CA PHE A 248 5.82 10.55 -4.61
C PHE A 248 6.32 11.97 -4.89
N TYR A 249 5.99 12.50 -6.08
CA TYR A 249 6.27 13.90 -6.42
C TYR A 249 4.98 14.67 -6.67
N GLN A 250 4.76 15.68 -5.83
CA GLN A 250 3.67 16.62 -6.05
C GLN A 250 4.12 17.70 -7.02
N VAL A 251 3.55 17.71 -8.20
CA VAL A 251 3.79 18.77 -9.19
C VAL A 251 2.91 19.97 -8.83
N ARG A 252 3.57 21.11 -8.60
CA ARG A 252 2.92 22.43 -8.43
C ARG A 252 3.27 23.30 -9.62
N ASN A 253 2.32 24.10 -10.09
CA ASN A 253 2.41 25.04 -11.21
C ASN A 253 3.78 25.18 -11.89
N SER A 254 3.85 24.71 -13.12
CA SER A 254 4.78 24.99 -14.22
C SER A 254 6.27 24.63 -14.12
N SER A 255 6.87 24.25 -12.99
CA SER A 255 8.28 23.79 -13.00
C SER A 255 8.83 23.25 -11.67
N ARG A 256 8.01 23.20 -10.61
CA ARG A 256 8.47 22.71 -9.30
C ARG A 256 7.76 21.43 -8.93
N ALA A 257 8.55 20.42 -8.60
CA ALA A 257 8.07 19.18 -7.99
C ALA A 257 8.58 19.10 -6.56
N ASP A 258 7.69 18.90 -5.61
CA ASP A 258 8.02 18.65 -4.22
C ASP A 258 8.02 17.13 -3.98
N GLY A 259 9.20 16.57 -3.69
CA GLY A 259 9.32 15.15 -3.30
C GLY A 259 8.72 14.93 -1.91
N ARG A 260 7.96 13.85 -1.76
CA ARG A 260 7.32 13.46 -0.50
C ARG A 260 7.46 11.97 -0.30
N GLN A 261 7.72 11.56 0.92
CA GLN A 261 7.51 10.18 1.32
C GLN A 261 6.08 10.07 1.83
N ILE A 262 5.26 9.25 1.18
CA ILE A 262 3.88 8.94 1.59
C ILE A 262 3.63 7.44 1.65
N ASP A 263 4.54 6.65 1.06
CA ASP A 263 4.59 5.21 1.19
C ASP A 263 5.66 4.86 2.24
N PHE A 264 5.29 4.04 3.20
CA PHE A 264 6.15 3.69 4.34
C PHE A 264 6.19 2.20 4.58
N VAL A 265 7.31 1.75 5.14
CA VAL A 265 7.42 0.45 5.81
C VAL A 265 8.01 0.69 7.18
N PHE A 266 7.19 0.51 8.19
CA PHE A 266 7.59 0.60 9.59
C PHE A 266 7.96 -0.76 10.14
N ILE A 267 9.16 -0.88 10.68
CA ILE A 267 9.70 -2.10 11.25
C ILE A 267 9.89 -1.97 12.77
N PRO A 268 9.60 -3.05 13.54
CA PRO A 268 9.86 -3.06 14.97
C PRO A 268 11.36 -3.21 15.26
N PRO A 269 11.84 -2.82 16.47
CA PRO A 269 13.22 -2.99 16.87
C PRO A 269 13.77 -4.43 16.72
N LEU A 270 12.90 -5.43 16.82
CA LEU A 270 13.24 -6.84 16.58
C LEU A 270 13.82 -7.10 15.18
N LEU A 271 13.46 -6.30 14.17
CA LEU A 271 13.96 -6.45 12.80
C LEU A 271 15.21 -5.61 12.48
N HIS A 272 15.52 -4.57 13.27
CA HIS A 272 16.64 -3.67 12.96
C HIS A 272 17.98 -4.42 12.75
N PRO A 273 18.34 -5.45 13.57
CA PRO A 273 19.59 -6.19 13.36
C PRO A 273 19.64 -7.03 12.09
N TYR A 274 18.48 -7.30 11.49
CA TYR A 274 18.33 -8.13 10.29
C TYR A 274 18.13 -7.31 9.01
N LEU A 275 17.98 -5.98 9.13
CA LEU A 275 17.97 -5.11 7.96
C LEU A 275 19.35 -5.14 7.31
N LYS A 276 19.41 -5.60 6.07
CA LYS A 276 20.68 -5.68 5.34
C LYS A 276 21.20 -4.27 5.07
N PRO A 277 22.44 -3.95 5.45
CA PRO A 277 23.02 -2.66 5.18
C PRO A 277 22.95 -2.25 3.70
N ALA A 278 22.63 -0.99 3.43
CA ALA A 278 22.53 -0.41 2.08
C ALA A 278 21.54 -1.08 1.12
N SER A 279 20.62 -1.93 1.61
CA SER A 279 19.59 -2.55 0.77
C SER A 279 18.32 -1.70 0.63
N ALA A 280 18.12 -0.74 1.54
CA ALA A 280 16.92 0.09 1.53
C ALA A 280 17.09 1.28 0.58
N TYR A 281 16.13 1.45 -0.34
CA TYR A 281 16.14 2.55 -1.30
C TYR A 281 14.74 2.76 -1.90
N VAL A 282 14.55 3.90 -2.56
CA VAL A 282 13.39 4.15 -3.40
C VAL A 282 13.79 3.91 -4.86
N HIS A 283 13.15 2.91 -5.48
CA HIS A 283 13.44 2.53 -6.87
C HIS A 283 12.96 3.61 -7.84
N ARG A 284 13.84 4.03 -8.76
CA ARG A 284 13.51 4.97 -9.84
C ARG A 284 13.17 4.21 -11.10
N TYR A 285 12.02 4.53 -11.70
CA TYR A 285 11.68 3.99 -13.02
C TYR A 285 12.73 4.38 -14.04
N LYS A 286 13.02 3.48 -14.96
CA LYS A 286 14.02 3.65 -16.01
C LYS A 286 13.35 3.68 -17.37
N ASP A 287 13.97 4.42 -18.28
CA ASP A 287 13.59 4.43 -19.68
C ASP A 287 14.02 3.14 -20.42
N GLU A 288 13.86 3.12 -21.72
CA GLU A 288 14.24 1.99 -22.58
C GLU A 288 15.76 1.76 -22.65
N PHE A 289 16.55 2.79 -22.34
CA PHE A 289 18.02 2.74 -22.31
C PHE A 289 18.55 2.37 -20.92
N GLY A 290 17.68 2.15 -19.93
CA GLY A 290 18.07 1.84 -18.55
C GLY A 290 18.46 3.06 -17.71
N MET A 291 18.25 4.29 -18.22
CA MET A 291 18.50 5.52 -17.49
C MET A 291 17.28 5.87 -16.62
N ALA A 292 17.55 6.30 -15.38
CA ALA A 292 16.46 6.73 -14.50
C ALA A 292 15.73 7.95 -15.10
N HIS A 293 14.41 7.88 -15.10
CA HIS A 293 13.59 9.04 -15.46
C HIS A 293 13.90 10.24 -14.57
N ASP A 294 13.92 11.43 -15.17
CA ASP A 294 14.00 12.66 -14.41
C ASP A 294 12.81 12.83 -13.44
N ILE A 295 13.03 13.59 -12.38
CA ILE A 295 11.94 14.01 -11.49
C ILE A 295 10.90 14.78 -12.31
N PRO A 296 9.61 14.37 -12.28
CA PRO A 296 8.58 14.99 -13.11
C PRO A 296 8.33 16.44 -12.68
N ARG A 297 8.61 17.39 -13.54
CA ARG A 297 8.45 18.83 -13.27
C ARG A 297 7.10 19.40 -13.70
N ASN A 298 6.31 18.63 -14.45
CA ASN A 298 4.97 18.99 -14.91
C ASN A 298 4.05 17.76 -14.91
N MET A 299 2.76 17.98 -15.12
CA MET A 299 1.77 16.89 -15.12
C MET A 299 1.97 15.91 -16.26
N ASP A 300 2.38 16.34 -17.45
CA ASP A 300 2.61 15.46 -18.60
C ASP A 300 3.77 14.50 -18.31
N ALA A 301 4.87 15.01 -17.76
CA ALA A 301 6.00 14.19 -17.33
C ALA A 301 5.58 13.20 -16.20
N LYS A 302 4.75 13.66 -15.24
CA LYS A 302 4.22 12.77 -14.20
C LYS A 302 3.31 11.71 -14.78
N LEU A 303 2.41 12.08 -15.67
CA LEU A 303 1.50 11.14 -16.33
C LEU A 303 2.19 10.19 -17.30
N SER A 304 3.40 10.47 -17.76
CA SER A 304 4.19 9.55 -18.59
C SER A 304 4.88 8.43 -17.79
N LEU A 305 5.05 8.60 -16.47
CA LEU A 305 5.65 7.56 -15.62
C LEU A 305 4.77 6.31 -15.54
N PRO A 306 5.36 5.13 -15.29
CA PRO A 306 4.63 3.88 -15.08
C PRO A 306 3.61 3.98 -13.93
N SER A 307 4.02 4.56 -12.83
CA SER A 307 3.18 4.96 -11.70
C SER A 307 3.65 6.32 -11.18
N ASP A 308 2.77 7.05 -10.51
CA ASP A 308 3.11 8.28 -9.81
C ASP A 308 3.72 8.04 -8.43
N HIS A 309 3.70 6.79 -7.94
CA HIS A 309 4.43 6.32 -6.78
C HIS A 309 5.66 5.52 -7.19
N TYR A 310 6.71 5.61 -6.41
CA TYR A 310 7.97 4.89 -6.60
C TYR A 310 8.11 3.78 -5.58
N PRO A 311 8.46 2.54 -6.00
CA PRO A 311 8.60 1.41 -5.08
C PRO A 311 9.66 1.66 -4.01
N LEU A 312 9.30 1.41 -2.74
CA LEU A 312 10.23 1.34 -1.62
C LEU A 312 10.72 -0.10 -1.50
N VAL A 313 12.03 -0.29 -1.47
CA VAL A 313 12.70 -1.60 -1.48
C VAL A 313 13.62 -1.72 -0.28
N PHE A 314 13.68 -2.90 0.34
CA PHE A 314 14.62 -3.25 1.41
C PHE A 314 14.78 -4.77 1.50
N GLU A 315 15.84 -5.23 2.16
CA GLU A 315 16.07 -6.64 2.41
C GLU A 315 16.23 -6.92 3.91
N ILE A 316 15.52 -7.96 4.37
CA ILE A 316 15.74 -8.57 5.69
C ILE A 316 16.49 -9.88 5.48
N GLU A 317 17.65 -10.04 6.10
CA GLU A 317 18.46 -11.23 5.97
C GLU A 317 18.73 -11.90 7.31
N LYS A 318 18.99 -13.22 7.28
CA LYS A 318 19.38 -14.01 8.46
C LYS A 318 18.38 -13.96 9.62
N LEU A 319 17.11 -13.68 9.31
CA LEU A 319 16.05 -13.75 10.32
C LEU A 319 15.99 -15.19 10.88
N PRO A 320 16.14 -15.40 12.19
CA PRO A 320 16.04 -16.73 12.75
C PRO A 320 14.60 -17.23 12.62
N LEU A 321 14.40 -18.12 11.67
CA LEU A 321 13.15 -18.82 11.47
C LEU A 321 13.05 -19.90 12.56
N LYS A 322 12.50 -19.55 13.73
CA LYS A 322 12.26 -20.49 14.85
C LYS A 322 10.99 -21.29 14.64
#